data_3d4321605bcebbdfc273ae966cdd673e
#
_entry.id   3d4321605bcebbdfc273ae966cdd673e
#
_cell.length_a   1.000
_cell.length_b   1.000
_cell.length_c   1.000
_cell.angle_alpha   90.00
_cell.angle_beta   90.00
_cell.angle_gamma   90.00
#
_symmetry.space_group_name_H-M   'P 1'
#
loop_
_entity.id
_entity.type
_entity.pdbx_description
1 polymer ?
#
loop_
_entity_poly.entity_id
_entity_poly.type
_entity_poly.pdbx_seq_one_letter_code
_entity_poly.pdbx_strand_id
1 'polypeptide(L)'
;MIVKLIVAMDLERGIGKNNDLMWHLPADMKFFKETTTGHVVVMGRKNWDSIPERFRPLPNRENVVLTRNTDFSADGAKVFHSLKDCLSFYNGEDQTVFIIGGGEIYRLALELECVDEMMITHVNSVYGADTFFPEFDENNWAIHEVLSWEKDEKNEAPFTIKRYLKK
;
A
#
# COMPACT_ATOMS: atom_id res chain seq x y z
N MET A 1 -2.07 -8.49 16.37
CA MET A 1 -1.79 -7.60 15.22
C MET A 1 -1.26 -8.42 14.03
N ILE A 2 -1.82 -8.18 12.86
CA ILE A 2 -1.33 -8.75 11.60
C ILE A 2 -0.89 -7.57 10.73
N VAL A 3 0.30 -7.62 10.16
CA VAL A 3 0.81 -6.57 9.28
C VAL A 3 0.77 -7.07 7.84
N LYS A 4 0.01 -6.35 7.01
CA LYS A 4 -0.12 -6.63 5.58
C LYS A 4 0.38 -5.44 4.78
N LEU A 5 0.89 -5.73 3.59
CA LEU A 5 1.31 -4.71 2.63
C LEU A 5 0.41 -4.84 1.41
N ILE A 6 -0.05 -3.73 0.86
CA ILE A 6 -0.87 -3.72 -0.34
C ILE A 6 -0.31 -2.70 -1.33
N VAL A 7 -0.12 -3.12 -2.58
CA VAL A 7 0.51 -2.31 -3.62
C VAL A 7 0.04 -2.76 -5.00
N ALA A 8 -0.01 -1.81 -5.94
CA ALA A 8 -0.11 -2.11 -7.36
C ALA A 8 1.18 -1.64 -8.04
N MET A 9 1.75 -2.47 -8.90
CA MET A 9 2.98 -2.15 -9.61
C MET A 9 2.92 -2.61 -11.06
N ASP A 10 3.64 -1.91 -11.94
CA ASP A 10 3.75 -2.30 -13.35
C ASP A 10 4.81 -3.39 -13.56
N LEU A 11 5.06 -3.74 -14.82
CA LEU A 11 6.03 -4.80 -15.17
C LEU A 11 7.46 -4.50 -14.75
N GLU A 12 7.81 -3.24 -14.52
CA GLU A 12 9.12 -2.83 -14.03
C GLU A 12 9.11 -2.49 -12.53
N ARG A 13 8.07 -2.93 -11.80
CA ARG A 13 7.84 -2.62 -10.39
C ARG A 13 7.59 -1.14 -10.13
N GLY A 14 7.19 -0.38 -11.15
CA GLY A 14 6.82 1.01 -11.01
C GLY A 14 5.52 1.18 -10.22
N ILE A 15 5.51 2.13 -9.29
CA ILE A 15 4.35 2.38 -8.41
C ILE A 15 3.85 3.81 -8.47
N GLY A 16 4.60 4.72 -9.05
CA GLY A 16 4.20 6.11 -9.14
C GLY A 16 5.09 6.94 -10.05
N LYS A 17 4.58 8.11 -10.42
CA LYS A 17 5.29 9.11 -11.21
C LYS A 17 4.77 10.48 -10.83
N ASN A 18 5.69 11.42 -10.56
CA ASN A 18 5.32 12.78 -10.13
C ASN A 18 4.37 12.77 -8.92
N ASN A 19 4.61 11.86 -7.97
CA ASN A 19 3.83 11.69 -6.76
C ASN A 19 2.34 11.37 -7.01
N ASP A 20 2.03 10.68 -8.11
CA ASP A 20 0.67 10.33 -8.49
C ASP A 20 0.60 8.92 -9.08
N LEU A 21 -0.62 8.41 -9.23
CA LEU A 21 -0.88 7.14 -9.91
C LEU A 21 -0.62 7.28 -11.40
N MET A 22 -0.17 6.19 -12.03
CA MET A 22 0.16 6.16 -13.45
C MET A 22 -0.94 5.55 -14.32
N TRP A 23 -1.94 4.93 -13.71
CA TRP A 23 -3.00 4.22 -14.44
C TRP A 23 -4.35 4.47 -13.82
N HIS A 24 -5.38 4.14 -14.60
CA HIS A 24 -6.76 4.18 -14.15
C HIS A 24 -7.34 2.77 -14.22
N LEU A 25 -7.42 2.12 -13.06
CA LEU A 25 -7.93 0.75 -12.90
C LEU A 25 -8.99 0.71 -11.80
N PRO A 26 -10.24 1.11 -12.12
CA PRO A 26 -11.32 1.14 -11.14
C PRO A 26 -11.56 -0.19 -10.41
N ALA A 27 -11.39 -1.31 -11.12
CA ALA A 27 -11.55 -2.63 -10.50
C ALA A 27 -10.50 -2.89 -9.42
N ASP A 28 -9.25 -2.45 -9.63
CA ASP A 28 -8.19 -2.54 -8.63
C ASP A 28 -8.43 -1.58 -7.47
N MET A 29 -8.88 -0.36 -7.75
CA MET A 29 -9.23 0.61 -6.70
C MET A 29 -10.36 0.10 -5.81
N LYS A 30 -11.35 -0.56 -6.39
CA LYS A 30 -12.43 -1.20 -5.65
C LYS A 30 -11.91 -2.32 -4.76
N PHE A 31 -11.01 -3.15 -5.28
CA PHE A 31 -10.36 -4.21 -4.52
C PHE A 31 -9.60 -3.63 -3.32
N PHE A 32 -8.81 -2.58 -3.53
CA PHE A 32 -8.07 -1.89 -2.48
C PHE A 32 -9.01 -1.38 -1.38
N LYS A 33 -10.07 -0.70 -1.76
CA LYS A 33 -11.05 -0.14 -0.81
C LYS A 33 -11.71 -1.25 0.00
N GLU A 34 -12.20 -2.29 -0.65
CA GLU A 34 -12.89 -3.40 0.03
C GLU A 34 -11.94 -4.17 0.95
N THR A 35 -10.68 -4.36 0.53
CA THR A 35 -9.69 -5.09 1.30
C THR A 35 -9.26 -4.33 2.56
N THR A 36 -9.14 -3.00 2.49
CA THR A 36 -8.64 -2.18 3.59
C THR A 36 -9.73 -1.63 4.51
N THR A 37 -10.99 -1.62 4.09
CA THR A 37 -12.10 -1.09 4.88
C THR A 37 -12.22 -1.82 6.23
N GLY A 38 -12.38 -1.05 7.30
CA GLY A 38 -12.47 -1.58 8.66
C GLY A 38 -11.13 -1.84 9.34
N HIS A 39 -10.04 -1.53 8.67
CA HIS A 39 -8.68 -1.80 9.16
C HIS A 39 -7.86 -0.51 9.30
N VAL A 40 -6.66 -0.65 9.82
CA VAL A 40 -5.68 0.44 9.92
C VAL A 40 -4.92 0.54 8.59
N VAL A 41 -4.77 1.76 8.06
CA VAL A 41 -3.95 2.04 6.88
C VAL A 41 -2.82 2.98 7.26
N VAL A 42 -1.59 2.58 6.94
CA VAL A 42 -0.36 3.31 7.27
C VAL A 42 0.29 3.79 6.00
N MET A 43 0.54 5.09 5.91
CA MET A 43 1.10 5.73 4.73
C MET A 43 2.18 6.76 5.12
N GLY A 44 3.09 7.01 4.20
CA GLY A 44 4.03 8.10 4.34
C GLY A 44 3.35 9.45 4.05
N ARG A 45 3.97 10.54 4.50
CA ARG A 45 3.42 11.88 4.32
C ARG A 45 3.19 12.24 2.85
N LYS A 46 4.12 11.89 1.95
CA LYS A 46 3.95 12.17 0.52
C LYS A 46 2.70 11.51 -0.06
N ASN A 47 2.41 10.29 0.37
CA ASN A 47 1.20 9.59 -0.05
C ASN A 47 -0.04 10.30 0.50
N TRP A 48 -0.03 10.70 1.77
CA TRP A 48 -1.12 11.49 2.36
C TRP A 48 -1.36 12.78 1.58
N ASP A 49 -0.29 13.52 1.27
CA ASP A 49 -0.38 14.78 0.53
C ASP A 49 -0.89 14.57 -0.92
N SER A 50 -0.66 13.41 -1.51
CA SER A 50 -1.14 13.08 -2.86
C SER A 50 -2.64 12.80 -2.92
N ILE A 51 -3.27 12.46 -1.80
CA ILE A 51 -4.72 12.25 -1.73
C ILE A 51 -5.39 13.63 -1.70
N PRO A 52 -6.33 13.90 -2.62
CA PRO A 52 -7.06 15.18 -2.58
C PRO A 52 -7.68 15.41 -1.19
N GLU A 53 -7.62 16.65 -0.70
CA GLU A 53 -8.05 16.99 0.65
C GLU A 53 -9.46 16.50 0.98
N ARG A 54 -10.38 16.60 0.00
CA ARG A 54 -11.76 16.14 0.15
C ARG A 54 -11.92 14.63 0.31
N PHE A 55 -10.89 13.84 -0.02
CA PHE A 55 -10.93 12.38 0.05
C PHE A 55 -10.13 11.83 1.23
N ARG A 56 -9.56 12.69 2.05
CA ARG A 56 -8.79 12.25 3.22
C ARG A 56 -9.40 12.80 4.52
N PRO A 57 -9.42 11.99 5.60
CA PRO A 57 -8.84 10.64 5.67
C PRO A 57 -9.65 9.64 4.82
N LEU A 58 -9.01 8.52 4.44
CA LEU A 58 -9.72 7.46 3.73
C LEU A 58 -10.87 6.94 4.62
N PRO A 59 -12.11 6.91 4.11
CA PRO A 59 -13.27 6.62 4.96
C PRO A 59 -13.30 5.17 5.44
N ASN A 60 -13.89 4.96 6.63
CA ASN A 60 -14.09 3.64 7.25
C ASN A 60 -12.79 2.87 7.52
N ARG A 61 -11.68 3.60 7.69
CA ARG A 61 -10.37 3.06 8.02
C ARG A 61 -9.71 3.96 9.03
N GLU A 62 -8.88 3.40 9.90
CA GLU A 62 -8.06 4.21 10.78
C GLU A 62 -6.81 4.63 10.01
N ASN A 63 -6.68 5.92 9.72
CA ASN A 63 -5.57 6.46 8.94
C ASN A 63 -4.40 6.81 9.84
N VAL A 64 -3.20 6.37 9.44
CA VAL A 64 -1.94 6.68 10.10
C VAL A 64 -0.97 7.26 9.09
N VAL A 65 -0.35 8.39 9.43
CA VAL A 65 0.67 9.03 8.61
C VAL A 65 2.01 8.95 9.32
N LEU A 66 3.03 8.48 8.61
CA LEU A 66 4.41 8.43 9.09
C LEU A 66 5.19 9.61 8.53
N THR A 67 5.81 10.38 9.41
CA THR A 67 6.68 11.50 9.04
C THR A 67 7.71 11.76 10.12
N ARG A 68 8.90 12.17 9.72
CA ARG A 68 9.95 12.62 10.68
C ARG A 68 9.68 14.03 11.20
N ASN A 69 8.80 14.78 10.55
CA ASN A 69 8.46 16.14 10.97
C ASN A 69 7.57 16.10 12.21
N THR A 70 8.12 16.50 13.36
CA THR A 70 7.42 16.50 14.65
C THR A 70 6.32 17.56 14.75
N ASP A 71 6.32 18.55 13.86
CA ASP A 71 5.31 19.60 13.83
C ASP A 71 4.14 19.29 12.89
N PHE A 72 4.21 18.17 12.19
CA PHE A 72 3.15 17.76 11.25
C PHE A 72 1.92 17.26 12.02
N SER A 73 0.75 17.68 11.57
CA SER A 73 -0.54 17.14 12.01
C SER A 73 -1.43 16.91 10.79
N ALA A 74 -2.34 15.96 10.91
CA ALA A 74 -3.26 15.62 9.84
C ALA A 74 -4.66 15.41 10.43
N ASP A 75 -5.64 16.17 9.94
CA ASP A 75 -7.02 16.04 10.41
C ASP A 75 -7.56 14.64 10.07
N GLY A 76 -8.00 13.93 11.10
CA GLY A 76 -8.59 12.61 10.94
C GLY A 76 -7.59 11.46 10.85
N ALA A 77 -6.31 11.72 11.07
CA ALA A 77 -5.26 10.70 11.06
C ALA A 77 -4.41 10.77 12.31
N LYS A 78 -3.90 9.60 12.73
CA LYS A 78 -2.86 9.52 13.74
C LYS A 78 -1.50 9.76 13.07
N VAL A 79 -0.58 10.39 13.79
CA VAL A 79 0.76 10.67 13.26
C VAL A 79 1.78 9.94 14.13
N PHE A 80 2.67 9.19 13.50
CA PHE A 80 3.84 8.59 14.15
C PHE A 80 5.10 9.02 13.41
N HIS A 81 6.23 9.00 14.10
CA HIS A 81 7.49 9.46 13.54
C HIS A 81 8.42 8.33 13.11
N SER A 82 7.99 7.09 13.33
CA SER A 82 8.65 5.90 12.81
C SER A 82 7.65 4.75 12.63
N LEU A 83 7.98 3.83 11.74
CA LEU A 83 7.16 2.62 11.57
C LEU A 83 7.18 1.77 12.84
N LYS A 84 8.31 1.69 13.52
CA LYS A 84 8.43 0.95 14.79
C LYS A 84 7.47 1.48 15.85
N ASP A 85 7.38 2.79 16.02
CA ASP A 85 6.47 3.41 16.99
C ASP A 85 5.02 3.11 16.64
N CYS A 86 4.67 3.19 15.37
CA CYS A 86 3.34 2.85 14.89
C CYS A 86 2.98 1.40 15.22
N LEU A 87 3.84 0.46 14.88
CA LEU A 87 3.59 -0.96 15.12
C LEU A 87 3.57 -1.29 16.62
N SER A 88 4.40 -0.62 17.43
CA SER A 88 4.36 -0.78 18.89
C SER A 88 3.02 -0.34 19.48
N PHE A 89 2.42 0.71 18.93
CA PHE A 89 1.11 1.19 19.37
C PHE A 89 0.02 0.13 19.16
N TYR A 90 0.06 -0.61 18.04
CA TYR A 90 -0.93 -1.63 17.72
C TYR A 90 -0.57 -3.04 18.22
N ASN A 91 0.63 -3.21 18.78
CA ASN A 91 1.08 -4.52 19.24
C ASN A 91 0.16 -5.02 20.39
N GLY A 92 -0.25 -6.27 20.27
CA GLY A 92 -1.16 -6.89 21.26
C GLY A 92 -2.63 -6.62 21.02
N GLU A 93 -2.98 -5.76 20.07
CA GLU A 93 -4.36 -5.53 19.67
C GLU A 93 -4.78 -6.48 18.55
N ASP A 94 -6.07 -6.80 18.48
CA ASP A 94 -6.65 -7.59 17.40
C ASP A 94 -6.93 -6.68 16.19
N GLN A 95 -5.86 -6.24 15.54
CA GLN A 95 -5.91 -5.31 14.41
C GLN A 95 -5.15 -5.85 13.22
N THR A 96 -5.66 -5.55 12.03
CA THR A 96 -4.91 -5.70 10.77
C THR A 96 -4.41 -4.32 10.36
N VAL A 97 -3.11 -4.22 10.15
CA VAL A 97 -2.43 -2.99 9.77
C VAL A 97 -1.94 -3.13 8.33
N PHE A 98 -2.48 -2.31 7.43
CA PHE A 98 -2.08 -2.29 6.02
C PHE A 98 -1.06 -1.19 5.75
N ILE A 99 0.10 -1.58 5.26
CA ILE A 99 1.12 -0.66 4.75
C ILE A 99 0.73 -0.31 3.30
N ILE A 100 0.38 0.95 3.03
CA ILE A 100 -0.18 1.34 1.72
C ILE A 100 0.72 2.26 0.90
N GLY A 101 1.93 2.55 1.36
CA GLY A 101 2.93 3.25 0.57
C GLY A 101 3.33 4.61 1.15
N GLY A 102 4.15 5.38 0.48
CA GLY A 102 4.80 5.05 -0.79
C GLY A 102 6.06 4.20 -0.69
N GLY A 103 6.92 4.36 -1.70
CA GLY A 103 8.10 3.52 -1.87
C GLY A 103 9.01 3.44 -0.67
N GLU A 104 9.27 4.57 -0.01
CA GLU A 104 10.08 4.63 1.22
C GLU A 104 9.48 3.75 2.33
N ILE A 105 8.17 3.83 2.53
CA ILE A 105 7.49 3.10 3.60
C ILE A 105 7.46 1.60 3.27
N TYR A 106 7.25 1.22 2.01
CA TYR A 106 7.35 -0.18 1.58
C TYR A 106 8.74 -0.74 1.86
N ARG A 107 9.78 0.03 1.53
CA ARG A 107 11.17 -0.36 1.77
C ARG A 107 11.43 -0.58 3.27
N LEU A 108 11.02 0.37 4.11
CA LEU A 108 11.19 0.26 5.56
C LEU A 108 10.48 -0.98 6.12
N ALA A 109 9.25 -1.25 5.67
CA ALA A 109 8.48 -2.39 6.15
C ALA A 109 9.16 -3.72 5.80
N LEU A 110 9.69 -3.85 4.59
CA LEU A 110 10.39 -5.05 4.17
C LEU A 110 11.74 -5.21 4.88
N GLU A 111 12.48 -4.13 5.08
CA GLU A 111 13.76 -4.16 5.82
C GLU A 111 13.56 -4.56 7.29
N LEU A 112 12.49 -4.12 7.92
CA LEU A 112 12.16 -4.50 9.30
C LEU A 112 11.65 -5.94 9.41
N GLU A 113 11.39 -6.60 8.30
CA GLU A 113 10.85 -7.96 8.25
C GLU A 113 9.55 -8.11 9.07
N CYS A 114 8.75 -7.05 9.13
CA CYS A 114 7.53 -7.01 9.93
C CYS A 114 6.27 -7.40 9.16
N VAL A 115 6.38 -7.65 7.85
CA VAL A 115 5.22 -7.93 6.98
C VAL A 115 4.88 -9.41 6.98
N ASP A 116 3.65 -9.73 7.36
CA ASP A 116 3.14 -11.11 7.40
C ASP A 116 2.58 -11.55 6.05
N GLU A 117 2.03 -10.61 5.29
CA GLU A 117 1.33 -10.88 4.05
C GLU A 117 1.42 -9.68 3.11
N MET A 118 1.55 -9.94 1.82
CA MET A 118 1.46 -8.90 0.79
C MET A 118 0.35 -9.22 -0.20
N MET A 119 -0.39 -8.19 -0.60
CA MET A 119 -1.32 -8.22 -1.73
C MET A 119 -0.72 -7.35 -2.81
N ILE A 120 -0.28 -7.96 -3.90
CA ILE A 120 0.36 -7.24 -5.00
C ILE A 120 -0.48 -7.36 -6.26
N THR A 121 -0.92 -6.22 -6.78
CA THR A 121 -1.55 -6.13 -8.09
C THR A 121 -0.44 -5.95 -9.12
N HIS A 122 -0.31 -6.93 -10.01
CA HIS A 122 0.64 -6.90 -11.13
C HIS A 122 -0.07 -6.33 -12.36
N VAL A 123 0.20 -5.08 -12.68
CA VAL A 123 -0.36 -4.41 -13.86
C VAL A 123 0.47 -4.78 -15.07
N ASN A 124 -0.16 -5.39 -16.06
CA ASN A 124 0.54 -5.92 -17.24
C ASN A 124 0.77 -4.83 -18.29
N SER A 125 1.57 -3.85 -17.92
CA SER A 125 2.01 -2.76 -18.80
C SER A 125 3.21 -2.05 -18.19
N VAL A 126 3.83 -1.15 -18.93
CA VAL A 126 4.97 -0.33 -18.47
C VAL A 126 4.59 1.14 -18.61
N TYR A 127 4.81 1.93 -17.57
CA TYR A 127 4.35 3.32 -17.50
C TYR A 127 5.48 4.35 -17.33
N GLY A 128 6.73 3.93 -17.29
CA GLY A 128 7.84 4.86 -17.10
C GLY A 128 7.84 5.54 -15.75
N ALA A 129 7.69 4.75 -14.68
CA ALA A 129 7.66 5.24 -13.30
C ALA A 129 8.95 5.95 -12.88
N ASP A 130 8.85 6.80 -11.86
CA ASP A 130 9.99 7.36 -11.15
C ASP A 130 10.11 6.81 -9.72
N THR A 131 9.10 6.11 -9.24
CA THR A 131 9.08 5.47 -7.93
C THR A 131 8.78 3.99 -8.10
N PHE A 132 9.52 3.13 -7.39
CA PHE A 132 9.48 1.68 -7.60
C PHE A 132 9.25 0.94 -6.30
N PHE A 133 8.57 -0.19 -6.40
CA PHE A 133 8.49 -1.15 -5.30
C PHE A 133 9.86 -1.80 -5.10
N PRO A 134 10.34 -1.97 -3.84
CA PRO A 134 11.65 -2.57 -3.59
C PRO A 134 11.73 -4.02 -4.07
N GLU A 135 12.92 -4.46 -4.44
CA GLU A 135 13.18 -5.86 -4.73
C GLU A 135 13.05 -6.69 -3.45
N PHE A 136 12.52 -7.88 -3.59
CA PHE A 136 12.41 -8.83 -2.49
C PHE A 136 12.59 -10.26 -3.01
N ASP A 137 13.00 -11.17 -2.15
CA ASP A 137 13.19 -12.58 -2.52
C ASP A 137 11.86 -13.33 -2.46
N GLU A 138 11.32 -13.66 -3.64
CA GLU A 138 10.05 -14.37 -3.77
C GLU A 138 10.07 -15.76 -3.12
N ASN A 139 11.26 -16.35 -2.94
CA ASN A 139 11.40 -17.67 -2.31
C ASN A 139 11.00 -17.64 -0.83
N ASN A 140 10.95 -16.48 -0.21
CA ASN A 140 10.52 -16.33 1.18
C ASN A 140 9.00 -16.27 1.32
N TRP A 141 8.27 -16.37 0.23
CA TRP A 141 6.82 -16.19 0.19
C TRP A 141 6.13 -17.35 -0.51
N ALA A 142 4.97 -17.78 0.04
CA ALA A 142 4.04 -18.66 -0.66
C ALA A 142 3.10 -17.78 -1.47
N ILE A 143 3.04 -17.99 -2.79
CA ILE A 143 2.36 -17.09 -3.72
C ILE A 143 1.11 -17.76 -4.27
N HIS A 144 -0.04 -17.07 -4.18
CA HIS A 144 -1.34 -17.52 -4.70
C HIS A 144 -2.00 -16.43 -5.53
N GLU A 145 -2.54 -16.79 -6.69
CA GLU A 145 -3.35 -15.88 -7.48
C GLU A 145 -4.71 -15.71 -6.83
N VAL A 146 -5.16 -14.47 -6.68
CA VAL A 146 -6.46 -14.12 -6.09
C VAL A 146 -7.46 -13.76 -7.16
N LEU A 147 -7.08 -12.93 -8.13
CA LEU A 147 -7.97 -12.34 -9.11
C LEU A 147 -7.17 -11.94 -10.36
N SER A 148 -7.73 -12.19 -11.54
CA SER A 148 -7.23 -11.64 -12.80
C SER A 148 -8.33 -10.84 -13.46
N TRP A 149 -7.95 -9.74 -14.11
CA TRP A 149 -8.88 -8.86 -14.80
C TRP A 149 -8.34 -8.51 -16.18
N GLU A 150 -9.17 -8.69 -17.19
CA GLU A 150 -8.82 -8.31 -18.56
C GLU A 150 -8.99 -6.80 -18.75
N LYS A 151 -8.24 -6.25 -19.69
CA LYS A 151 -8.45 -4.87 -20.12
C LYS A 151 -9.90 -4.71 -20.63
N ASP A 152 -10.55 -3.63 -20.23
CA ASP A 152 -11.92 -3.32 -20.68
C ASP A 152 -12.08 -1.81 -20.86
N GLU A 153 -13.32 -1.33 -21.08
CA GLU A 153 -13.61 0.08 -21.34
C GLU A 153 -13.24 0.98 -20.15
N LYS A 154 -13.23 0.45 -18.93
CA LYS A 154 -12.95 1.21 -17.71
C LYS A 154 -11.54 0.98 -17.18
N ASN A 155 -10.97 -0.20 -17.44
CA ASN A 155 -9.67 -0.59 -16.94
C ASN A 155 -8.68 -0.65 -18.10
N GLU A 156 -7.74 0.29 -18.12
CA GLU A 156 -6.85 0.54 -19.25
C GLU A 156 -5.78 -0.51 -19.50
N ALA A 157 -5.57 -1.42 -18.56
CA ALA A 157 -4.60 -2.51 -18.67
C ALA A 157 -5.11 -3.75 -17.96
N PRO A 158 -4.73 -4.95 -18.43
CA PRO A 158 -5.00 -6.17 -17.67
C PRO A 158 -4.13 -6.22 -16.42
N PHE A 159 -4.63 -6.86 -15.36
CA PHE A 159 -3.86 -7.03 -14.14
C PHE A 159 -4.20 -8.33 -13.43
N THR A 160 -3.27 -8.79 -12.60
CA THR A 160 -3.44 -9.98 -11.76
C THR A 160 -3.07 -9.61 -10.32
N ILE A 161 -3.93 -9.92 -9.38
CA ILE A 161 -3.69 -9.73 -7.96
C ILE A 161 -3.19 -11.05 -7.37
N LYS A 162 -2.03 -11.00 -6.70
CA LYS A 162 -1.43 -12.16 -6.05
C LYS A 162 -1.26 -11.90 -4.56
N ARG A 163 -1.48 -12.93 -3.78
CA ARG A 163 -1.30 -12.95 -2.34
C ARG A 163 0.01 -13.65 -2.01
N TYR A 164 0.84 -12.98 -1.23
CA TYR A 164 2.14 -13.46 -0.80
C TYR A 164 2.10 -13.68 0.72
N LEU A 165 2.19 -14.94 1.15
CA LEU A 165 2.23 -15.30 2.56
C LEU A 165 3.67 -15.60 2.97
N LYS A 166 4.14 -14.96 4.03
CA LYS A 166 5.48 -15.21 4.53
C LYS A 166 5.62 -16.65 5.01
N LYS A 167 6.69 -17.30 4.56
CA LYS A 167 7.02 -18.67 4.96
C LYS A 167 7.62 -18.74 6.37
#